data_e4b012540f221ce2300838fadb3fe74e
#
_entry.id   e4b012540f221ce2300838fadb3fe74e
#
_cell.length_a   1.000
_cell.length_b   1.000
_cell.length_c   1.000
_cell.angle_alpha   90.00
_cell.angle_beta   90.00
_cell.angle_gamma   90.00
#
_symmetry.space_group_name_H-M   'P 1'
#
loop_
_entity.id
_entity.type
_entity.pdbx_description
1 polymer ?
#
loop_
_entity_poly.entity_id
_entity_poly.type
_entity_poly.pdbx_seq_one_letter_code
_entity_poly.pdbx_strand_id
1 'polypeptide(L)'
;MSNEELKKIAETEYQYGFETHIEQDTLPPGLDEGVITHISRMKNEPDWLLEFRLNAYRHWLTLEQPDWGHLNIKPIDYQAISYYSAPKSKKEGPKSLDEVDPELLRTYEKLGIPLQEREMLAGVAVDAVFDSVSVATSFKDRLGKEGIIFCAFSEAVREHPELVRQYLGSVVRMDDNYFAALNSAVFSDDSFCYIPPGVRCPMELSTYFRINAANTGQFERTLIIADRGAYVSYLEGCTAPKREEHQLHAAIVEIIAHEDAEVKYSTVQNWFPGDKDGNGGIYNFVTKRGLCEGARSKISWTQVETGSAITWKYPGVVLKGDDSIGEFYSVALARDYQQADTGSKMIHIGKNTKSTIISKGISLGYAQNAYRGLVKILPGAAGARNFSQCDSLLIGSDCGAHTFPYLMVQNPTAQVEHEATTAKIGEDQIFYCMQRGLSEEDAVSLIVNGFCKQIFQELPMEFAVEAQRLIELKLEGSVG
;
A
#
# COMPACT_ATOMS: atom_id res chain seq x y z
N MET A 1 6.96 -30.79 -12.53
CA MET A 1 5.54 -30.87 -12.12
C MET A 1 4.74 -31.50 -13.26
N SER A 2 3.78 -32.36 -12.98
CA SER A 2 2.96 -32.99 -14.00
C SER A 2 1.86 -32.00 -14.46
N ASN A 3 1.35 -32.18 -15.72
CA ASN A 3 0.24 -31.38 -16.22
C ASN A 3 -1.03 -31.45 -15.35
N GLU A 4 -1.18 -32.50 -14.53
CA GLU A 4 -2.28 -32.61 -13.57
C GLU A 4 -2.07 -31.77 -12.31
N GLU A 5 -0.82 -31.58 -11.87
CA GLU A 5 -0.48 -30.68 -10.77
C GLU A 5 -0.63 -29.22 -11.19
N LEU A 6 -0.27 -28.90 -12.44
CA LEU A 6 -0.47 -27.56 -13.02
C LEU A 6 -1.97 -27.25 -13.23
N LYS A 7 -2.78 -28.22 -13.68
CA LYS A 7 -4.24 -28.05 -13.75
C LYS A 7 -4.89 -27.87 -12.37
N LYS A 8 -4.42 -28.59 -11.34
CA LYS A 8 -4.88 -28.37 -9.96
C LYS A 8 -4.51 -26.99 -9.44
N ILE A 9 -3.39 -26.40 -9.86
CA ILE A 9 -2.98 -25.06 -9.50
C ILE A 9 -3.80 -24.02 -10.27
N ALA A 10 -4.09 -24.23 -11.55
CA ALA A 10 -4.91 -23.36 -12.38
C ALA A 10 -6.42 -23.35 -11.95
N GLU A 11 -6.91 -24.47 -11.43
CA GLU A 11 -8.23 -24.58 -10.81
C GLU A 11 -8.26 -24.07 -9.37
N THR A 12 -7.11 -23.64 -8.80
CA THR A 12 -7.06 -23.09 -7.45
C THR A 12 -7.71 -21.71 -7.49
N GLU A 13 -8.94 -21.61 -7.04
CA GLU A 13 -9.61 -20.34 -6.66
C GLU A 13 -8.64 -19.48 -5.87
N TYR A 14 -8.79 -18.15 -5.97
CA TYR A 14 -8.02 -17.17 -5.19
C TYR A 14 -7.75 -17.70 -3.77
N GLN A 15 -6.52 -18.20 -3.55
CA GLN A 15 -6.15 -18.98 -2.35
C GLN A 15 -6.33 -18.19 -1.04
N TYR A 16 -6.38 -16.86 -1.10
CA TYR A 16 -6.61 -15.96 0.03
C TYR A 16 -8.10 -15.63 0.24
N GLY A 17 -9.00 -16.18 -0.59
CA GLY A 17 -10.44 -15.91 -0.57
C GLY A 17 -11.22 -16.60 0.57
N PHE A 18 -10.57 -17.34 1.48
CA PHE A 18 -11.22 -17.98 2.62
C PHE A 18 -11.63 -16.96 3.70
N GLU A 19 -12.68 -17.29 4.47
CA GLU A 19 -13.08 -16.53 5.65
C GLU A 19 -12.55 -17.19 6.92
N THR A 20 -12.18 -16.36 7.90
CA THR A 20 -11.79 -16.82 9.24
C THR A 20 -13.00 -16.74 10.14
N HIS A 21 -13.42 -17.87 10.72
CA HIS A 21 -14.60 -17.95 11.58
C HIS A 21 -14.24 -17.68 13.03
N ILE A 22 -14.19 -16.40 13.41
CA ILE A 22 -13.99 -15.96 14.79
C ILE A 22 -15.14 -15.03 15.21
N GLU A 23 -15.44 -15.00 16.51
CA GLU A 23 -16.38 -14.01 17.04
C GLU A 23 -15.78 -12.62 16.95
N GLN A 24 -16.56 -11.67 16.41
CA GLN A 24 -16.17 -10.28 16.22
C GLN A 24 -17.14 -9.33 16.89
N ASP A 25 -16.62 -8.24 17.42
CA ASP A 25 -17.38 -7.07 17.83
C ASP A 25 -17.33 -6.06 16.69
N THR A 26 -18.45 -5.91 16.00
CA THR A 26 -18.59 -4.98 14.86
C THR A 26 -19.59 -3.90 15.23
N LEU A 27 -19.24 -2.64 15.02
CA LEU A 27 -20.18 -1.52 15.22
C LEU A 27 -21.28 -1.57 14.15
N PRO A 28 -22.50 -1.11 14.49
CA PRO A 28 -23.55 -0.91 13.51
C PRO A 28 -23.06 -0.02 12.35
N PRO A 29 -23.59 -0.20 11.13
CA PRO A 29 -23.32 0.72 10.02
C PRO A 29 -23.73 2.16 10.34
N GLY A 30 -23.02 3.09 9.73
CA GLY A 30 -23.26 4.53 9.85
C GLY A 30 -22.05 5.29 10.40
N LEU A 31 -21.96 6.56 10.05
CA LEU A 31 -20.89 7.45 10.48
C LEU A 31 -21.45 8.76 11.01
N ASP A 32 -21.19 9.00 12.27
CA ASP A 32 -21.48 10.25 12.98
C ASP A 32 -20.45 10.51 14.09
N GLU A 33 -20.57 11.63 14.80
CA GLU A 33 -19.67 11.96 15.92
C GLU A 33 -19.78 10.93 17.08
N GLY A 34 -20.91 10.26 17.22
CA GLY A 34 -21.14 9.21 18.23
C GLY A 34 -20.31 7.98 17.95
N VAL A 35 -20.29 7.51 16.69
CA VAL A 35 -19.47 6.39 16.23
C VAL A 35 -17.98 6.70 16.43
N ILE A 36 -17.53 7.90 16.06
CA ILE A 36 -16.14 8.34 16.23
C ILE A 36 -15.74 8.37 17.71
N THR A 37 -16.59 8.92 18.54
CA THR A 37 -16.38 8.96 20.00
C THR A 37 -16.33 7.54 20.59
N HIS A 38 -17.13 6.62 20.05
CA HIS A 38 -17.14 5.22 20.49
C HIS A 38 -15.83 4.50 20.10
N ILE A 39 -15.36 4.66 18.86
CA ILE A 39 -14.06 4.14 18.41
C ILE A 39 -12.93 4.61 19.32
N SER A 40 -12.87 5.92 19.59
CA SER A 40 -11.85 6.52 20.45
C SER A 40 -11.88 5.95 21.89
N ARG A 41 -13.08 5.74 22.45
CA ARG A 41 -13.25 5.11 23.78
C ARG A 41 -12.80 3.65 23.79
N MET A 42 -13.16 2.87 22.78
CA MET A 42 -12.72 1.46 22.68
C MET A 42 -11.21 1.32 22.65
N LYS A 43 -10.53 2.27 22.02
CA LYS A 43 -9.06 2.32 21.92
C LYS A 43 -8.36 3.00 23.10
N ASN A 44 -9.13 3.51 24.07
CA ASN A 44 -8.62 4.29 25.22
C ASN A 44 -7.74 5.47 24.79
N GLU A 45 -8.17 6.19 23.76
CA GLU A 45 -7.43 7.32 23.21
C GLU A 45 -7.50 8.56 24.11
N PRO A 46 -6.43 9.40 24.14
CA PRO A 46 -6.47 10.67 24.86
C PRO A 46 -7.37 11.70 24.15
N ASP A 47 -7.88 12.67 24.90
CA ASP A 47 -8.83 13.70 24.40
C ASP A 47 -8.34 14.45 23.17
N TRP A 48 -7.03 14.73 23.07
CA TRP A 48 -6.47 15.42 21.90
C TRP A 48 -6.62 14.62 20.60
N LEU A 49 -6.60 13.27 20.68
CA LEU A 49 -6.77 12.43 19.50
C LEU A 49 -8.26 12.33 19.11
N LEU A 50 -9.15 12.28 20.09
CA LEU A 50 -10.59 12.39 19.81
C LEU A 50 -10.92 13.74 19.14
N GLU A 51 -10.34 14.84 19.61
CA GLU A 51 -10.53 16.16 18.99
C GLU A 51 -9.99 16.18 17.55
N PHE A 52 -8.82 15.58 17.30
CA PHE A 52 -8.27 15.42 15.95
C PHE A 52 -9.25 14.68 15.02
N ARG A 53 -9.82 13.57 15.48
CA ARG A 53 -10.80 12.78 14.72
C ARG A 53 -12.08 13.57 14.41
N LEU A 54 -12.64 14.23 15.41
CA LEU A 54 -13.86 15.02 15.25
C LEU A 54 -13.66 16.20 14.30
N ASN A 55 -12.50 16.87 14.36
CA ASN A 55 -12.15 17.94 13.44
C ASN A 55 -12.01 17.43 12.01
N ALA A 56 -11.40 16.26 11.83
CA ALA A 56 -11.30 15.62 10.53
C ALA A 56 -12.66 15.22 9.95
N TYR A 57 -13.56 14.70 10.78
CA TYR A 57 -14.92 14.36 10.38
C TYR A 57 -15.73 15.59 9.96
N ARG A 58 -15.70 16.66 10.76
CA ARG A 58 -16.38 17.92 10.43
C ARG A 58 -15.85 18.53 9.14
N HIS A 59 -14.54 18.43 8.90
CA HIS A 59 -13.95 18.83 7.64
C HIS A 59 -14.43 17.94 6.48
N TRP A 60 -14.43 16.60 6.66
CA TRP A 60 -14.90 15.65 5.65
C TRP A 60 -16.33 15.94 5.20
N LEU A 61 -17.24 16.33 6.12
CA LEU A 61 -18.61 16.70 5.80
C LEU A 61 -18.72 17.94 4.90
N THR A 62 -17.67 18.74 4.79
CA THR A 62 -17.63 19.93 3.90
C THR A 62 -17.10 19.61 2.51
N LEU A 63 -16.62 18.38 2.29
CA LEU A 63 -15.99 17.95 1.05
C LEU A 63 -16.97 17.14 0.19
N GLU A 64 -16.76 17.17 -1.12
CA GLU A 64 -17.41 16.29 -2.06
C GLU A 64 -16.44 15.17 -2.49
N GLN A 65 -16.97 13.95 -2.70
CA GLN A 65 -16.17 12.88 -3.24
C GLN A 65 -15.60 13.26 -4.59
N PRO A 66 -14.27 13.16 -4.80
CA PRO A 66 -13.68 13.56 -6.06
C PRO A 66 -14.08 12.62 -7.22
N ASP A 67 -14.26 13.18 -8.40
CA ASP A 67 -14.66 12.51 -9.65
C ASP A 67 -13.64 12.69 -10.80
N TRP A 68 -12.53 13.39 -10.53
CA TRP A 68 -11.51 13.72 -11.54
C TRP A 68 -10.59 12.56 -11.94
N GLY A 69 -10.60 11.45 -11.20
CA GLY A 69 -9.84 10.24 -11.53
C GLY A 69 -10.35 9.59 -12.82
N HIS A 70 -9.47 8.87 -13.52
CA HIS A 70 -9.87 8.06 -14.68
C HIS A 70 -10.48 6.72 -14.22
N LEU A 71 -11.54 6.82 -13.43
CA LEU A 71 -12.18 5.71 -12.72
C LEU A 71 -13.71 5.87 -12.79
N ASN A 72 -14.40 4.76 -12.99
CA ASN A 72 -15.85 4.70 -12.88
C ASN A 72 -16.25 4.12 -11.52
N ILE A 73 -16.30 4.99 -10.51
CA ILE A 73 -16.63 4.61 -9.14
C ILE A 73 -18.15 4.61 -8.98
N LYS A 74 -18.72 3.44 -8.65
CA LYS A 74 -20.14 3.37 -8.26
C LYS A 74 -20.35 4.19 -6.98
N PRO A 75 -21.51 4.84 -6.79
CA PRO A 75 -21.78 5.61 -5.56
C PRO A 75 -21.53 4.76 -4.31
N ILE A 76 -20.78 5.32 -3.36
CA ILE A 76 -20.48 4.68 -2.08
C ILE A 76 -21.48 5.20 -1.05
N ASP A 77 -22.24 4.29 -0.44
CA ASP A 77 -23.09 4.65 0.70
C ASP A 77 -22.30 4.55 1.99
N TYR A 78 -21.76 5.68 2.45
CA TYR A 78 -20.97 5.78 3.68
C TYR A 78 -21.79 5.49 4.94
N GLN A 79 -23.12 5.49 4.86
CA GLN A 79 -23.99 5.15 5.99
C GLN A 79 -24.30 3.66 6.05
N ALA A 80 -24.01 2.90 5.00
CA ALA A 80 -24.15 1.44 4.98
C ALA A 80 -22.89 0.70 5.44
N ILE A 81 -21.78 1.41 5.71
CA ILE A 81 -20.50 0.83 6.12
C ILE A 81 -20.38 0.83 7.65
N SER A 82 -19.86 -0.26 8.22
CA SER A 82 -19.34 -0.29 9.59
C SER A 82 -17.88 0.22 9.60
N TYR A 83 -17.55 1.05 10.58
CA TYR A 83 -16.24 1.71 10.68
C TYR A 83 -15.31 1.09 11.72
N TYR A 84 -15.73 0.00 12.35
CA TYR A 84 -14.89 -0.73 13.29
C TYR A 84 -15.36 -2.17 13.40
N SER A 85 -14.42 -3.11 13.28
CA SER A 85 -14.60 -4.52 13.60
C SER A 85 -13.33 -5.06 14.23
N ALA A 86 -13.46 -5.83 15.31
CA ALA A 86 -12.35 -6.43 16.00
C ALA A 86 -12.72 -7.84 16.49
N PRO A 87 -11.76 -8.78 16.55
CA PRO A 87 -11.96 -10.04 17.25
C PRO A 87 -12.38 -9.81 18.70
N LYS A 88 -13.33 -10.59 19.23
CA LYS A 88 -13.65 -10.59 20.66
C LYS A 88 -12.49 -11.17 21.45
N SER A 89 -11.44 -10.39 21.67
CA SER A 89 -10.32 -10.75 22.50
C SER A 89 -10.56 -10.31 23.96
N LYS A 90 -9.84 -10.93 24.90
CA LYS A 90 -9.78 -10.48 26.30
C LYS A 90 -9.40 -8.99 26.32
N LYS A 91 -9.93 -8.23 27.25
CA LYS A 91 -9.94 -6.75 27.37
C LYS A 91 -8.59 -6.02 27.26
N GLU A 92 -7.49 -6.74 27.20
CA GLU A 92 -6.15 -6.21 26.90
C GLU A 92 -5.62 -6.98 25.69
N GLY A 93 -5.05 -6.27 24.72
CA GLY A 93 -4.41 -6.93 23.56
C GLY A 93 -3.37 -7.97 24.01
N PRO A 94 -3.11 -9.00 23.21
CA PRO A 94 -2.21 -10.08 23.61
C PRO A 94 -0.80 -9.51 23.86
N LYS A 95 -0.23 -9.84 25.02
CA LYS A 95 1.15 -9.46 25.39
C LYS A 95 2.19 -10.43 24.84
N SER A 96 1.74 -11.59 24.37
CA SER A 96 2.57 -12.60 23.71
C SER A 96 1.77 -13.36 22.67
N LEU A 97 2.46 -14.03 21.73
CA LEU A 97 1.83 -14.89 20.73
C LEU A 97 1.02 -16.03 21.32
N ASP A 98 1.37 -16.50 22.53
CA ASP A 98 0.64 -17.57 23.25
C ASP A 98 -0.76 -17.13 23.72
N GLU A 99 -1.03 -15.83 23.75
CA GLU A 99 -2.33 -15.24 24.12
C GLU A 99 -3.23 -14.95 22.91
N VAL A 100 -2.70 -15.06 21.69
CA VAL A 100 -3.42 -14.87 20.43
C VAL A 100 -4.39 -16.04 20.20
N ASP A 101 -5.59 -15.73 19.66
CA ASP A 101 -6.56 -16.76 19.30
C ASP A 101 -5.93 -17.77 18.32
N PRO A 102 -5.99 -19.08 18.61
CA PRO A 102 -5.41 -20.12 17.75
C PRO A 102 -5.95 -20.11 16.31
N GLU A 103 -7.17 -19.65 16.08
CA GLU A 103 -7.74 -19.56 14.74
C GLU A 103 -7.14 -18.38 13.95
N LEU A 104 -6.80 -17.28 14.63
CA LEU A 104 -6.02 -16.19 14.03
C LEU A 104 -4.62 -16.66 13.65
N LEU A 105 -3.92 -17.35 14.53
CA LEU A 105 -2.59 -17.91 14.22
C LEU A 105 -2.65 -18.83 13.00
N ARG A 106 -3.62 -19.74 12.95
CA ARG A 106 -3.82 -20.60 11.76
C ARG A 106 -4.15 -19.82 10.50
N THR A 107 -4.86 -18.70 10.63
CA THR A 107 -5.16 -17.83 9.48
C THR A 107 -3.87 -17.27 8.87
N TYR A 108 -2.97 -16.75 9.71
CA TYR A 108 -1.69 -16.22 9.22
C TYR A 108 -0.75 -17.32 8.71
N GLU A 109 -0.75 -18.50 9.32
CA GLU A 109 -0.03 -19.68 8.80
C GLU A 109 -0.52 -20.06 7.39
N LYS A 110 -1.84 -20.12 7.17
CA LYS A 110 -2.42 -20.40 5.84
C LYS A 110 -2.06 -19.31 4.81
N LEU A 111 -1.84 -18.08 5.26
CA LEU A 111 -1.39 -16.99 4.42
C LEU A 111 0.12 -17.04 4.13
N GLY A 112 0.84 -17.99 4.74
CA GLY A 112 2.29 -18.12 4.62
C GLY A 112 3.07 -17.11 5.45
N ILE A 113 2.44 -16.53 6.48
CA ILE A 113 3.03 -15.52 7.35
C ILE A 113 3.28 -16.15 8.72
N PRO A 114 4.51 -16.61 9.01
CA PRO A 114 4.85 -17.17 10.30
C PRO A 114 4.91 -16.04 11.34
N LEU A 115 4.03 -16.09 12.34
CA LEU A 115 4.06 -15.15 13.47
C LEU A 115 5.04 -15.61 14.56
N GLN A 116 5.41 -16.89 14.58
CA GLN A 116 6.35 -17.43 15.58
C GLN A 116 7.79 -17.11 15.20
N GLU A 117 8.50 -16.42 16.10
CA GLU A 117 9.90 -15.99 15.87
C GLU A 117 10.85 -17.16 15.53
N ARG A 118 10.55 -18.39 15.98
CA ARG A 118 11.35 -19.59 15.70
C ARG A 118 11.24 -20.05 14.24
N GLU A 119 10.17 -19.71 13.56
CA GLU A 119 9.90 -20.08 12.17
C GLU A 119 10.36 -19.01 11.18
N MET A 120 10.71 -17.82 11.69
CA MET A 120 11.16 -16.69 10.87
C MET A 120 12.64 -16.83 10.53
N LEU A 121 12.95 -17.67 9.55
CA LEU A 121 14.30 -17.81 8.99
C LEU A 121 14.79 -16.57 8.26
N ALA A 122 13.91 -15.65 7.89
CA ALA A 122 14.20 -14.52 7.02
C ALA A 122 14.63 -13.23 7.76
N GLY A 123 14.56 -13.16 9.09
CA GLY A 123 14.95 -11.94 9.83
C GLY A 123 14.00 -10.76 9.58
N VAL A 124 12.71 -11.00 9.42
CA VAL A 124 11.66 -9.98 9.24
C VAL A 124 10.84 -9.85 10.51
N ALA A 125 10.66 -8.63 11.03
CA ALA A 125 9.72 -8.37 12.11
C ALA A 125 8.34 -8.05 11.51
N VAL A 126 7.29 -8.70 12.00
CA VAL A 126 5.92 -8.60 11.47
C VAL A 126 4.97 -8.01 12.50
N ASP A 127 4.17 -7.04 12.09
CA ASP A 127 2.96 -6.60 12.76
C ASP A 127 1.75 -7.15 11.99
N ALA A 128 0.96 -8.00 12.64
CA ALA A 128 -0.20 -8.64 12.03
C ALA A 128 -1.48 -7.89 12.40
N VAL A 129 -2.17 -7.34 11.40
CA VAL A 129 -3.41 -6.59 11.58
C VAL A 129 -4.59 -7.37 11.02
N PHE A 130 -5.60 -7.59 11.85
CA PHE A 130 -6.83 -8.27 11.49
C PHE A 130 -8.02 -7.33 11.68
N ASP A 131 -8.69 -7.01 10.59
CA ASP A 131 -9.72 -5.96 10.54
C ASP A 131 -9.20 -4.63 11.15
N SER A 132 -9.76 -4.18 12.26
CA SER A 132 -9.44 -2.87 12.85
C SER A 132 -8.41 -2.90 13.99
N VAL A 133 -7.72 -4.02 14.23
CA VAL A 133 -6.78 -4.15 15.35
C VAL A 133 -5.52 -4.91 15.00
N SER A 134 -4.38 -4.47 15.55
CA SER A 134 -3.15 -5.27 15.58
C SER A 134 -3.32 -6.44 16.56
N VAL A 135 -3.06 -7.65 16.09
CA VAL A 135 -3.24 -8.89 16.86
C VAL A 135 -1.92 -9.49 17.34
N ALA A 136 -0.79 -9.13 16.73
CA ALA A 136 0.53 -9.58 17.14
C ALA A 136 1.64 -8.74 16.51
N THR A 137 2.68 -8.42 17.28
CA THR A 137 3.92 -7.80 16.78
C THR A 137 5.11 -8.64 17.23
N SER A 138 5.92 -9.10 16.27
CA SER A 138 7.09 -9.94 16.54
C SER A 138 8.38 -9.11 16.74
N PHE A 139 9.40 -9.71 17.39
CA PHE A 139 10.74 -9.12 17.62
C PHE A 139 10.78 -7.79 18.36
N LYS A 140 9.72 -7.36 19.01
CA LYS A 140 9.61 -6.09 19.71
C LYS A 140 10.74 -5.85 20.71
N ASP A 141 11.06 -6.84 21.55
CA ASP A 141 12.15 -6.78 22.55
C ASP A 141 13.53 -6.66 21.91
N ARG A 142 13.75 -7.31 20.79
CA ARG A 142 15.03 -7.25 20.05
C ARG A 142 15.22 -5.87 19.44
N LEU A 143 14.22 -5.31 18.81
CA LEU A 143 14.23 -3.98 18.22
C LEU A 143 14.37 -2.91 19.31
N GLY A 144 13.68 -3.08 20.44
CA GLY A 144 13.75 -2.18 21.60
C GLY A 144 15.16 -2.05 22.21
N LYS A 145 16.02 -3.09 22.14
CA LYS A 145 17.42 -3.03 22.57
C LYS A 145 18.26 -2.03 21.75
N GLU A 146 17.89 -1.82 20.48
CA GLU A 146 18.50 -0.82 19.60
C GLU A 146 17.79 0.54 19.70
N GLY A 147 16.80 0.67 20.60
CA GLY A 147 15.99 1.87 20.76
C GLY A 147 14.94 2.06 19.65
N ILE A 148 14.75 1.06 18.79
CA ILE A 148 13.73 1.08 17.74
C ILE A 148 12.36 0.84 18.36
N ILE A 149 11.38 1.68 18.01
CA ILE A 149 9.99 1.48 18.36
C ILE A 149 9.30 0.91 17.12
N PHE A 150 8.74 -0.28 17.24
CA PHE A 150 7.88 -0.90 16.22
C PHE A 150 6.71 -1.58 16.93
N CYS A 151 5.54 -1.00 16.81
CA CYS A 151 4.35 -1.44 17.54
C CYS A 151 3.06 -0.98 16.84
N ALA A 152 1.92 -1.49 17.29
CA ALA A 152 0.63 -1.01 16.86
C ALA A 152 0.47 0.50 17.10
N PHE A 153 -0.22 1.19 16.20
CA PHE A 153 -0.44 2.64 16.33
C PHE A 153 -1.17 3.00 17.63
N SER A 154 -2.18 2.21 18.01
CA SER A 154 -2.91 2.39 19.26
C SER A 154 -2.03 2.21 20.50
N GLU A 155 -1.01 1.36 20.45
CA GLU A 155 0.00 1.23 21.49
C GLU A 155 0.90 2.47 21.56
N ALA A 156 1.37 2.94 20.40
CA ALA A 156 2.21 4.14 20.33
C ALA A 156 1.50 5.38 20.89
N VAL A 157 0.20 5.51 20.66
CA VAL A 157 -0.63 6.60 21.24
C VAL A 157 -0.58 6.59 22.76
N ARG A 158 -0.53 5.41 23.41
CA ARG A 158 -0.48 5.28 24.86
C ARG A 158 0.92 5.39 25.45
N GLU A 159 1.90 4.74 24.81
CA GLU A 159 3.27 4.61 25.34
C GLU A 159 4.21 5.73 24.88
N HIS A 160 3.95 6.30 23.69
CA HIS A 160 4.77 7.35 23.08
C HIS A 160 3.93 8.56 22.59
N PRO A 161 3.01 9.09 23.41
CA PRO A 161 2.02 10.11 22.98
C PRO A 161 2.67 11.38 22.41
N GLU A 162 3.85 11.77 22.92
CA GLU A 162 4.53 12.98 22.46
C GLU A 162 5.04 12.84 21.02
N LEU A 163 5.61 11.66 20.67
CA LEU A 163 6.06 11.38 19.30
C LEU A 163 4.85 11.35 18.36
N VAL A 164 3.79 10.64 18.72
CA VAL A 164 2.59 10.56 17.89
C VAL A 164 1.99 11.95 17.69
N ARG A 165 1.86 12.74 18.76
CA ARG A 165 1.29 14.11 18.69
C ARG A 165 2.12 15.05 17.83
N GLN A 166 3.44 14.88 17.84
CA GLN A 166 4.37 15.70 17.04
C GLN A 166 4.24 15.42 15.55
N TYR A 167 4.08 14.16 15.16
CA TYR A 167 4.22 13.74 13.77
C TYR A 167 2.91 13.36 13.07
N LEU A 168 1.88 12.93 13.80
CA LEU A 168 0.58 12.56 13.22
C LEU A 168 -0.03 13.74 12.44
N GLY A 169 -0.34 13.51 11.18
CA GLY A 169 -0.92 14.53 10.31
C GLY A 169 0.04 15.64 9.89
N SER A 170 1.34 15.49 10.17
CA SER A 170 2.35 16.49 9.77
C SER A 170 2.69 16.41 8.27
N VAL A 171 2.52 15.26 7.65
CA VAL A 171 2.81 15.00 6.24
C VAL A 171 1.53 14.76 5.45
N VAL A 172 0.61 13.95 5.98
CA VAL A 172 -0.75 13.80 5.43
C VAL A 172 -1.73 14.54 6.33
N ARG A 173 -1.98 15.80 6.02
CA ARG A 173 -2.94 16.61 6.74
C ARG A 173 -4.36 16.12 6.49
N MET A 174 -5.28 16.39 7.40
CA MET A 174 -6.70 16.05 7.24
C MET A 174 -7.34 16.73 6.00
N ASP A 175 -6.75 17.80 5.50
CA ASP A 175 -7.18 18.55 4.31
C ASP A 175 -6.41 18.19 3.02
N ASP A 176 -5.59 17.11 3.03
CA ASP A 176 -4.87 16.63 1.83
C ASP A 176 -5.86 16.19 0.72
N ASN A 177 -6.86 15.41 1.08
CA ASN A 177 -7.93 14.97 0.18
C ASN A 177 -9.11 14.35 0.94
N TYR A 178 -10.21 14.07 0.22
CA TYR A 178 -11.45 13.50 0.74
C TYR A 178 -11.24 12.23 1.58
N PHE A 179 -10.47 11.26 1.07
CA PHE A 179 -10.24 9.99 1.76
C PHE A 179 -9.24 10.13 2.92
N ALA A 180 -8.34 11.11 2.86
CA ALA A 180 -7.46 11.44 3.98
C ALA A 180 -8.25 12.07 5.15
N ALA A 181 -9.25 12.91 4.86
CA ALA A 181 -10.16 13.43 5.86
C ALA A 181 -10.97 12.31 6.52
N LEU A 182 -11.56 11.42 5.70
CA LEU A 182 -12.31 10.26 6.20
C LEU A 182 -11.43 9.36 7.06
N ASN A 183 -10.25 8.94 6.56
CA ASN A 183 -9.33 8.12 7.34
C ASN A 183 -8.95 8.81 8.66
N SER A 184 -8.62 10.11 8.64
CA SER A 184 -8.26 10.84 9.85
C SER A 184 -9.36 10.85 10.92
N ALA A 185 -10.63 10.73 10.52
CA ALA A 185 -11.76 10.62 11.43
C ALA A 185 -11.92 9.23 12.05
N VAL A 186 -11.68 8.17 11.25
CA VAL A 186 -12.09 6.81 11.63
C VAL A 186 -10.95 5.78 11.63
N PHE A 187 -9.70 6.19 11.41
CA PHE A 187 -8.60 5.22 11.30
C PHE A 187 -8.55 4.28 12.51
N SER A 188 -8.27 3.03 12.20
CA SER A 188 -8.27 1.95 13.17
C SER A 188 -6.86 1.73 13.73
N ASP A 189 -6.23 0.63 13.37
CA ASP A 189 -4.87 0.32 13.78
C ASP A 189 -4.00 0.09 12.55
N ASP A 190 -2.71 0.24 12.73
CA ASP A 190 -1.63 -0.06 11.82
C ASP A 190 -0.33 0.11 12.61
N SER A 191 0.79 0.29 11.93
CA SER A 191 2.09 0.34 12.55
C SER A 191 2.59 1.75 12.83
N PHE A 192 3.17 1.91 14.00
CA PHE A 192 4.04 3.01 14.36
C PHE A 192 5.49 2.54 14.36
N CYS A 193 6.35 3.28 13.66
CA CYS A 193 7.77 2.96 13.58
C CYS A 193 8.61 4.21 13.82
N TYR A 194 9.53 4.14 14.80
CA TYR A 194 10.55 5.16 15.04
C TYR A 194 11.93 4.52 15.07
N ILE A 195 12.84 5.02 14.23
CA ILE A 195 14.23 4.58 14.18
C ILE A 195 15.10 5.72 14.74
N PRO A 196 15.81 5.49 15.84
CA PRO A 196 16.59 6.54 16.50
C PRO A 196 17.83 6.96 15.69
N PRO A 197 18.48 8.09 16.06
CA PRO A 197 19.61 8.64 15.30
C PRO A 197 20.76 7.64 15.12
N GLY A 198 21.25 7.52 13.89
CA GLY A 198 22.39 6.68 13.51
C GLY A 198 22.13 5.18 13.51
N VAL A 199 20.91 4.74 13.81
CA VAL A 199 20.56 3.31 13.85
C VAL A 199 20.14 2.82 12.46
N ARG A 200 20.77 1.74 12.03
CA ARG A 200 20.30 0.96 10.87
C ARG A 200 19.47 -0.21 11.37
N CYS A 201 18.18 -0.24 11.01
CA CYS A 201 17.31 -1.33 11.44
C CYS A 201 17.92 -2.68 11.01
N PRO A 202 18.13 -3.63 11.95
CA PRO A 202 18.88 -4.86 11.70
C PRO A 202 18.08 -5.91 10.91
N MET A 203 16.81 -5.64 10.62
CA MET A 203 15.90 -6.53 9.91
C MET A 203 14.86 -5.74 9.14
N GLU A 204 14.23 -6.38 8.16
CA GLU A 204 13.05 -5.84 7.50
C GLU A 204 11.89 -5.74 8.50
N LEU A 205 11.14 -4.62 8.45
CA LEU A 205 9.88 -4.50 9.19
C LEU A 205 8.72 -4.75 8.22
N SER A 206 7.70 -5.43 8.67
CA SER A 206 6.55 -5.74 7.83
C SER A 206 5.24 -5.59 8.59
N THR A 207 4.23 -5.03 7.92
CA THR A 207 2.84 -5.14 8.35
C THR A 207 2.05 -5.97 7.36
N TYR A 208 1.22 -6.84 7.88
CA TYR A 208 0.36 -7.67 7.06
C TYR A 208 -1.10 -7.51 7.47
N PHE A 209 -1.92 -7.06 6.50
CA PHE A 209 -3.34 -6.80 6.69
C PHE A 209 -4.20 -7.95 6.21
N ARG A 210 -5.16 -8.35 7.04
CA ARG A 210 -6.23 -9.26 6.66
C ARG A 210 -7.58 -8.61 6.94
N ILE A 211 -8.30 -8.20 5.90
CA ILE A 211 -9.72 -7.86 6.01
C ILE A 211 -10.50 -9.16 6.12
N ASN A 212 -11.41 -9.27 7.08
CA ASN A 212 -12.24 -10.46 7.24
C ASN A 212 -13.73 -10.14 7.41
N ALA A 213 -14.08 -9.07 8.09
CA ALA A 213 -15.48 -8.71 8.35
C ALA A 213 -16.21 -8.23 7.09
N ALA A 214 -17.47 -8.66 6.90
CA ALA A 214 -18.33 -8.19 5.83
C ALA A 214 -18.87 -6.77 6.12
N ASN A 215 -19.15 -6.00 5.07
CA ASN A 215 -19.74 -4.65 5.16
C ASN A 215 -18.96 -3.69 6.08
N THR A 216 -17.66 -3.92 6.27
CA THR A 216 -16.77 -3.04 7.02
C THR A 216 -15.81 -2.30 6.08
N GLY A 217 -15.60 -1.02 6.36
CA GLY A 217 -14.50 -0.28 5.78
C GLY A 217 -13.21 -0.54 6.56
N GLN A 218 -12.08 -0.44 5.86
CA GLN A 218 -10.75 -0.55 6.45
C GLN A 218 -10.02 0.78 6.32
N PHE A 219 -9.49 1.27 7.44
CA PHE A 219 -8.94 2.62 7.55
C PHE A 219 -7.64 2.59 8.35
N GLU A 220 -6.60 2.03 7.76
CA GLU A 220 -5.28 1.92 8.40
C GLU A 220 -4.51 3.24 8.35
N ARG A 221 -3.63 3.44 9.33
CA ARG A 221 -2.74 4.60 9.36
C ARG A 221 -1.35 4.25 9.88
N THR A 222 -0.39 4.17 8.98
CA THR A 222 1.04 3.94 9.27
C THR A 222 1.77 5.26 9.46
N LEU A 223 2.64 5.34 10.48
CA LEU A 223 3.52 6.47 10.71
C LEU A 223 4.96 5.98 10.92
N ILE A 224 5.87 6.37 10.02
CA ILE A 224 7.28 5.99 10.06
C ILE A 224 8.15 7.24 10.21
N ILE A 225 9.00 7.26 11.23
CA ILE A 225 9.92 8.34 11.51
C ILE A 225 11.35 7.76 11.52
N ALA A 226 12.17 8.17 10.57
CA ALA A 226 13.60 7.86 10.54
C ALA A 226 14.38 9.09 10.97
N ASP A 227 15.01 9.03 12.15
CA ASP A 227 15.79 10.13 12.68
C ASP A 227 17.16 10.22 11.97
N ARG A 228 17.99 11.20 12.31
CA ARG A 228 19.24 11.52 11.60
C ARG A 228 20.13 10.30 11.40
N GLY A 229 20.51 10.03 10.14
CA GLY A 229 21.36 8.90 9.78
C GLY A 229 20.73 7.52 9.97
N ALA A 230 19.42 7.45 10.24
CA ALA A 230 18.70 6.21 10.41
C ALA A 230 18.41 5.50 9.06
N TYR A 231 18.24 4.20 9.12
CA TYR A 231 17.83 3.38 7.96
C TYR A 231 16.75 2.39 8.36
N VAL A 232 15.72 2.31 7.54
CA VAL A 232 14.70 1.25 7.65
C VAL A 232 14.20 0.82 6.28
N SER A 233 13.98 -0.48 6.15
CA SER A 233 13.22 -1.09 5.06
C SER A 233 11.92 -1.65 5.65
N TYR A 234 10.80 -1.21 5.08
CA TYR A 234 9.47 -1.53 5.54
C TYR A 234 8.63 -2.10 4.42
N LEU A 235 7.85 -3.12 4.74
CA LEU A 235 7.00 -3.80 3.79
C LEU A 235 5.55 -3.88 4.26
N GLU A 236 4.64 -3.66 3.34
CA GLU A 236 3.20 -3.81 3.55
C GLU A 236 2.66 -4.92 2.64
N GLY A 237 2.01 -5.92 3.24
CA GLY A 237 1.28 -6.97 2.54
C GLY A 237 -0.21 -6.93 2.88
N CYS A 238 -1.07 -7.13 1.88
CA CYS A 238 -2.52 -7.00 2.08
C CYS A 238 -3.29 -8.10 1.38
N THR A 239 -4.28 -8.68 2.08
CA THR A 239 -5.23 -9.64 1.50
C THR A 239 -6.66 -9.43 2.01
N ALA A 240 -7.65 -9.86 1.23
CA ALA A 240 -9.06 -9.86 1.60
C ALA A 240 -9.75 -11.14 1.13
N PRO A 241 -10.83 -11.61 1.79
CA PRO A 241 -11.64 -12.71 1.32
C PRO A 241 -12.44 -12.32 0.06
N LYS A 242 -12.93 -13.34 -0.64
CA LYS A 242 -13.85 -13.17 -1.76
C LYS A 242 -15.24 -12.76 -1.25
N ARG A 243 -15.76 -11.61 -1.74
CA ARG A 243 -17.10 -11.12 -1.38
C ARG A 243 -17.83 -10.54 -2.57
N GLU A 244 -19.18 -10.63 -2.55
CA GLU A 244 -20.04 -10.10 -3.61
C GLU A 244 -20.22 -8.57 -3.53
N GLU A 245 -20.08 -7.98 -2.33
CA GLU A 245 -20.20 -6.55 -2.15
C GLU A 245 -18.84 -5.84 -2.34
N HIS A 246 -18.90 -4.56 -2.71
CA HIS A 246 -17.72 -3.70 -2.71
C HIS A 246 -17.34 -3.33 -1.28
N GLN A 247 -16.06 -3.44 -0.94
CA GLN A 247 -15.53 -3.03 0.34
C GLN A 247 -14.59 -1.84 0.18
N LEU A 248 -14.74 -0.84 1.05
CA LEU A 248 -13.90 0.36 1.04
C LEU A 248 -12.64 0.13 1.89
N HIS A 249 -11.49 0.33 1.26
CA HIS A 249 -10.21 0.44 1.93
C HIS A 249 -9.65 1.85 1.69
N ALA A 250 -9.47 2.63 2.75
CA ALA A 250 -8.92 3.97 2.68
C ALA A 250 -7.81 4.15 3.71
N ALA A 251 -6.56 3.91 3.30
CA ALA A 251 -5.39 3.93 4.18
C ALA A 251 -4.54 5.20 4.01
N ILE A 252 -3.78 5.52 5.07
CA ILE A 252 -2.78 6.59 5.05
C ILE A 252 -1.42 6.03 5.48
N VAL A 253 -0.36 6.45 4.78
CA VAL A 253 1.02 6.25 5.19
C VAL A 253 1.75 7.58 5.22
N GLU A 254 2.32 7.90 6.37
CA GLU A 254 3.17 9.08 6.59
C GLU A 254 4.60 8.65 6.87
N ILE A 255 5.56 9.21 6.12
CA ILE A 255 6.99 8.96 6.33
C ILE A 255 7.72 10.28 6.52
N ILE A 256 8.53 10.37 7.56
CA ILE A 256 9.45 11.49 7.81
C ILE A 256 10.87 10.94 7.82
N ALA A 257 11.74 11.51 6.97
CA ALA A 257 13.15 11.21 6.92
C ALA A 257 13.95 12.48 7.28
N HIS A 258 14.66 12.43 8.41
CA HIS A 258 15.55 13.50 8.84
C HIS A 258 16.90 13.47 8.10
N GLU A 259 17.85 14.32 8.47
CA GLU A 259 19.15 14.44 7.80
C GLU A 259 19.87 13.09 7.69
N ASP A 260 20.36 12.75 6.48
CA ASP A 260 21.05 11.49 6.16
C ASP A 260 20.21 10.21 6.40
N ALA A 261 18.93 10.33 6.68
CA ALA A 261 18.06 9.15 6.88
C ALA A 261 17.59 8.56 5.57
N GLU A 262 17.42 7.24 5.53
CA GLU A 262 16.90 6.51 4.38
C GLU A 262 15.73 5.59 4.78
N VAL A 263 14.61 5.72 4.09
CA VAL A 263 13.44 4.87 4.26
C VAL A 263 13.09 4.20 2.92
N LYS A 264 13.07 2.88 2.90
CA LYS A 264 12.50 2.09 1.81
C LYS A 264 11.14 1.57 2.25
N TYR A 265 10.11 1.86 1.47
CA TYR A 265 8.76 1.37 1.71
C TYR A 265 8.27 0.57 0.52
N SER A 266 8.03 -0.70 0.72
CA SER A 266 7.56 -1.62 -0.30
C SER A 266 6.14 -2.07 -0.02
N THR A 267 5.32 -2.22 -1.06
CA THR A 267 3.95 -2.75 -0.95
C THR A 267 3.76 -3.85 -1.98
N VAL A 268 3.25 -5.00 -1.54
CA VAL A 268 2.74 -6.04 -2.42
C VAL A 268 1.27 -6.26 -2.07
N GLN A 269 0.38 -5.81 -2.95
CA GLN A 269 -1.07 -5.86 -2.74
C GLN A 269 -1.73 -6.91 -3.61
N ASN A 270 -2.48 -7.80 -2.98
CA ASN A 270 -3.27 -8.83 -3.63
C ASN A 270 -4.69 -8.84 -3.07
N TRP A 271 -5.42 -7.77 -3.36
CA TRP A 271 -6.82 -7.64 -2.99
C TRP A 271 -7.75 -8.48 -3.87
N PHE A 272 -8.94 -8.77 -3.36
CA PHE A 272 -9.98 -9.39 -4.16
C PHE A 272 -10.48 -8.40 -5.24
N PRO A 273 -10.42 -8.77 -6.54
CA PRO A 273 -10.71 -7.86 -7.64
C PRO A 273 -12.21 -7.70 -7.97
N GLY A 274 -13.06 -8.49 -7.35
CA GLY A 274 -14.44 -8.72 -7.79
C GLY A 274 -14.59 -10.02 -8.59
N ASP A 275 -15.83 -10.32 -8.98
CA ASP A 275 -16.13 -11.47 -9.81
C ASP A 275 -15.83 -11.21 -11.31
N LYS A 276 -16.04 -12.24 -12.15
CA LYS A 276 -15.82 -12.16 -13.60
C LYS A 276 -16.72 -11.15 -14.32
N ASP A 277 -17.80 -10.71 -13.69
CA ASP A 277 -18.78 -9.76 -14.24
C ASP A 277 -18.53 -8.33 -13.67
N GLY A 278 -17.48 -8.14 -12.87
CA GLY A 278 -17.07 -6.86 -12.27
C GLY A 278 -17.91 -6.45 -11.06
N ASN A 279 -18.51 -7.42 -10.34
CA ASN A 279 -19.23 -7.15 -9.10
C ASN A 279 -18.36 -7.47 -7.90
N GLY A 280 -18.59 -6.74 -6.80
CA GLY A 280 -17.79 -6.89 -5.58
C GLY A 280 -16.35 -6.38 -5.73
N GLY A 281 -15.50 -6.79 -4.80
CA GLY A 281 -14.09 -6.42 -4.78
C GLY A 281 -13.78 -5.16 -3.98
N ILE A 282 -12.50 -4.90 -3.82
CA ILE A 282 -12.01 -3.83 -2.97
C ILE A 282 -11.89 -2.52 -3.74
N TYR A 283 -12.41 -1.43 -3.17
CA TYR A 283 -12.11 -0.06 -3.55
C TYR A 283 -10.92 0.42 -2.70
N ASN A 284 -9.75 0.45 -3.32
CA ASN A 284 -8.47 0.69 -2.66
C ASN A 284 -8.00 2.14 -2.87
N PHE A 285 -8.33 3.02 -1.93
CA PHE A 285 -8.02 4.45 -1.96
C PHE A 285 -6.95 4.76 -0.92
N VAL A 286 -5.70 4.95 -1.34
CA VAL A 286 -4.57 5.07 -0.42
C VAL A 286 -3.83 6.38 -0.61
N THR A 287 -3.60 7.09 0.50
CA THR A 287 -2.80 8.32 0.54
C THR A 287 -1.46 8.04 1.19
N LYS A 288 -0.39 7.99 0.40
CA LYS A 288 0.99 7.82 0.88
C LYS A 288 1.80 9.09 0.64
N ARG A 289 2.42 9.65 1.69
CA ARG A 289 3.26 10.84 1.60
C ARG A 289 4.54 10.65 2.40
N GLY A 290 5.64 11.03 1.80
CA GLY A 290 6.93 11.09 2.45
C GLY A 290 7.48 12.52 2.48
N LEU A 291 8.09 12.91 3.59
CA LEU A 291 8.81 14.16 3.75
C LEU A 291 10.30 13.89 3.96
N CYS A 292 11.11 14.19 2.96
CA CYS A 292 12.55 14.32 3.09
C CYS A 292 12.86 15.66 3.75
N GLU A 293 12.77 15.71 5.09
CA GLU A 293 12.89 16.96 5.84
C GLU A 293 14.34 17.43 5.95
N GLY A 294 15.25 16.51 6.19
CA GLY A 294 16.68 16.80 6.36
C GLY A 294 17.48 16.71 5.05
N ALA A 295 18.65 17.33 5.05
CA ALA A 295 19.56 17.22 3.90
C ALA A 295 20.01 15.78 3.66
N ARG A 296 20.24 15.40 2.41
CA ARG A 296 20.68 14.07 1.98
C ARG A 296 19.77 12.91 2.40
N SER A 297 18.56 13.21 2.88
CA SER A 297 17.57 12.19 3.20
C SER A 297 17.01 11.53 1.94
N LYS A 298 16.56 10.28 2.08
CA LYS A 298 16.05 9.50 0.97
C LYS A 298 14.78 8.74 1.35
N ILE A 299 13.76 8.81 0.48
CA ILE A 299 12.54 7.99 0.58
C ILE A 299 12.32 7.29 -0.77
N SER A 300 12.20 5.96 -0.71
CA SER A 300 11.91 5.12 -1.88
C SER A 300 10.60 4.38 -1.68
N TRP A 301 9.67 4.55 -2.63
CA TRP A 301 8.43 3.79 -2.71
C TRP A 301 8.57 2.71 -3.77
N THR A 302 8.34 1.45 -3.42
CA THR A 302 8.23 0.35 -4.39
C THR A 302 6.88 -0.31 -4.23
N GLN A 303 6.11 -0.46 -5.29
CA GLN A 303 4.78 -1.06 -5.19
C GLN A 303 4.47 -2.03 -6.33
N VAL A 304 3.85 -3.14 -5.98
CA VAL A 304 3.25 -4.11 -6.89
C VAL A 304 1.77 -4.20 -6.55
N GLU A 305 0.95 -3.66 -7.45
CA GLU A 305 -0.50 -3.60 -7.31
C GLU A 305 -1.13 -4.67 -8.20
N THR A 306 -1.72 -5.67 -7.58
CA THR A 306 -2.52 -6.70 -8.26
C THR A 306 -3.83 -6.89 -7.51
N GLY A 307 -4.90 -7.09 -8.21
CA GLY A 307 -6.21 -7.18 -7.57
C GLY A 307 -6.85 -5.79 -7.39
N SER A 308 -7.78 -5.67 -6.44
CA SER A 308 -8.74 -4.58 -6.28
C SER A 308 -9.68 -4.39 -7.47
N ALA A 309 -10.95 -4.08 -7.23
CA ALA A 309 -11.86 -3.65 -8.29
C ALA A 309 -11.45 -2.25 -8.80
N ILE A 310 -11.10 -1.37 -7.87
CA ILE A 310 -10.60 -0.02 -8.15
C ILE A 310 -9.39 0.27 -7.28
N THR A 311 -8.29 0.73 -7.91
CA THR A 311 -7.13 1.27 -7.21
C THR A 311 -6.96 2.75 -7.51
N TRP A 312 -6.92 3.61 -6.49
CA TRP A 312 -6.69 5.04 -6.61
C TRP A 312 -5.61 5.49 -5.62
N LYS A 313 -4.39 5.68 -6.12
CA LYS A 313 -3.23 5.81 -5.24
C LYS A 313 -2.07 6.56 -5.88
N TYR A 314 -1.59 7.62 -5.22
CA TYR A 314 -0.45 8.41 -5.68
C TYR A 314 0.54 8.63 -4.53
N PRO A 315 1.48 7.72 -4.28
CA PRO A 315 2.57 7.99 -3.35
C PRO A 315 3.34 9.24 -3.73
N GLY A 316 3.65 10.06 -2.75
CA GLY A 316 4.34 11.32 -2.98
C GLY A 316 5.55 11.51 -2.09
N VAL A 317 6.54 12.30 -2.56
CA VAL A 317 7.68 12.73 -1.76
C VAL A 317 7.84 14.23 -1.88
N VAL A 318 7.93 14.90 -0.73
CA VAL A 318 8.32 16.30 -0.61
C VAL A 318 9.81 16.34 -0.29
N LEU A 319 10.62 16.82 -1.23
CA LEU A 319 12.08 16.94 -1.14
C LEU A 319 12.43 18.33 -0.60
N LYS A 320 12.38 18.46 0.75
CA LYS A 320 12.57 19.72 1.45
C LYS A 320 14.05 19.98 1.78
N GLY A 321 14.76 18.95 2.22
CA GLY A 321 16.19 19.03 2.50
C GLY A 321 17.04 19.13 1.24
N ASP A 322 18.14 19.87 1.27
CA ASP A 322 19.10 19.92 0.17
C ASP A 322 19.69 18.54 -0.10
N ASP A 323 19.98 18.23 -1.36
CA ASP A 323 20.53 16.94 -1.82
C ASP A 323 19.65 15.72 -1.52
N SER A 324 18.36 15.91 -1.12
CA SER A 324 17.45 14.80 -0.82
C SER A 324 16.99 14.08 -2.08
N ILE A 325 16.60 12.81 -1.90
CA ILE A 325 16.27 11.88 -2.99
C ILE A 325 14.88 11.27 -2.77
N GLY A 326 14.05 11.30 -3.80
CA GLY A 326 12.76 10.62 -3.84
C GLY A 326 12.70 9.60 -4.98
N GLU A 327 12.29 8.38 -4.69
CA GLU A 327 12.17 7.34 -5.71
C GLU A 327 10.79 6.72 -5.70
N PHE A 328 10.30 6.35 -6.87
CA PHE A 328 9.04 5.64 -7.04
C PHE A 328 9.18 4.58 -8.13
N TYR A 329 8.96 3.33 -7.75
CA TYR A 329 8.99 2.15 -8.60
C TYR A 329 7.64 1.44 -8.49
N SER A 330 6.95 1.21 -9.60
CA SER A 330 5.59 0.69 -9.57
C SER A 330 5.29 -0.28 -10.70
N VAL A 331 4.66 -1.40 -10.36
CA VAL A 331 3.92 -2.26 -11.29
C VAL A 331 2.46 -2.22 -10.92
N ALA A 332 1.59 -1.90 -11.87
CA ALA A 332 0.14 -2.00 -11.71
C ALA A 332 -0.41 -2.96 -12.78
N LEU A 333 -0.89 -4.13 -12.35
CA LEU A 333 -1.52 -5.11 -13.22
C LEU A 333 -3.03 -5.08 -12.99
N ALA A 334 -3.79 -4.74 -14.01
CA ALA A 334 -5.24 -4.73 -14.04
C ALA A 334 -5.77 -5.69 -15.09
N ARG A 335 -6.74 -6.52 -14.73
CA ARG A 335 -7.38 -7.50 -15.62
C ARG A 335 -8.91 -7.42 -15.52
N ASP A 336 -9.59 -8.01 -16.47
CA ASP A 336 -11.03 -8.08 -16.53
C ASP A 336 -11.67 -6.67 -16.42
N TYR A 337 -12.47 -6.38 -15.41
CA TYR A 337 -13.12 -5.07 -15.20
C TYR A 337 -12.42 -4.19 -14.19
N GLN A 338 -11.19 -4.54 -13.79
CA GLN A 338 -10.41 -3.73 -12.83
C GLN A 338 -10.04 -2.37 -13.42
N GLN A 339 -9.99 -1.37 -12.55
CA GLN A 339 -9.59 -0.02 -12.89
C GLN A 339 -8.48 0.45 -11.94
N ALA A 340 -7.43 1.00 -12.49
CA ALA A 340 -6.35 1.57 -11.71
C ALA A 340 -6.03 2.99 -12.21
N ASP A 341 -6.10 3.98 -11.33
CA ASP A 341 -5.51 5.30 -11.53
C ASP A 341 -4.42 5.49 -10.48
N THR A 342 -3.19 5.20 -10.89
CA THR A 342 -2.02 5.18 -10.00
C THR A 342 -1.00 6.19 -10.48
N GLY A 343 0.05 6.40 -9.69
CA GLY A 343 1.13 7.29 -10.09
C GLY A 343 1.89 7.86 -8.91
N SER A 344 2.50 9.03 -9.09
CA SER A 344 3.38 9.60 -8.09
C SER A 344 3.35 11.13 -8.07
N LYS A 345 3.74 11.71 -6.92
CA LYS A 345 3.92 13.17 -6.74
C LYS A 345 5.32 13.44 -6.19
N MET A 346 6.17 14.14 -6.97
CA MET A 346 7.51 14.57 -6.53
C MET A 346 7.55 16.08 -6.45
N ILE A 347 7.78 16.62 -5.24
CA ILE A 347 7.78 18.06 -5.00
C ILE A 347 9.17 18.48 -4.52
N HIS A 348 9.90 19.21 -5.35
CA HIS A 348 11.26 19.69 -5.08
C HIS A 348 11.24 21.09 -4.46
N ILE A 349 11.78 21.22 -3.26
CA ILE A 349 11.90 22.47 -2.50
C ILE A 349 13.38 22.80 -2.26
N GLY A 350 14.15 21.84 -1.78
CA GLY A 350 15.59 21.95 -1.52
C GLY A 350 16.43 21.99 -2.79
N LYS A 351 17.69 22.38 -2.65
CA LYS A 351 18.66 22.45 -3.76
C LYS A 351 19.22 21.04 -4.06
N ASN A 352 19.62 20.84 -5.32
CA ASN A 352 20.25 19.61 -5.84
C ASN A 352 19.41 18.34 -5.59
N THR A 353 18.12 18.47 -5.32
CA THR A 353 17.23 17.37 -5.05
C THR A 353 17.04 16.50 -6.28
N LYS A 354 16.85 15.19 -6.09
CA LYS A 354 16.69 14.23 -7.19
C LYS A 354 15.41 13.42 -7.00
N SER A 355 14.71 13.17 -8.10
CA SER A 355 13.61 12.21 -8.12
C SER A 355 13.68 11.28 -9.32
N THR A 356 13.33 10.01 -9.09
CA THR A 356 13.22 8.96 -10.09
C THR A 356 11.84 8.35 -10.02
N ILE A 357 11.17 8.26 -11.16
CA ILE A 357 9.86 7.62 -11.28
C ILE A 357 9.93 6.57 -12.38
N ILE A 358 9.67 5.30 -12.04
CA ILE A 358 9.58 4.21 -13.00
C ILE A 358 8.27 3.48 -12.74
N SER A 359 7.33 3.61 -13.68
CA SER A 359 5.99 3.03 -13.56
C SER A 359 5.71 2.11 -14.74
N LYS A 360 5.29 0.88 -14.45
CA LYS A 360 4.92 -0.13 -15.43
C LYS A 360 3.43 -0.47 -15.25
N GLY A 361 2.61 -0.17 -16.26
CA GLY A 361 1.21 -0.54 -16.31
C GLY A 361 0.97 -1.76 -17.19
N ILE A 362 0.16 -2.72 -16.74
CA ILE A 362 -0.23 -3.88 -17.53
C ILE A 362 -1.73 -3.97 -17.51
N SER A 363 -2.35 -4.00 -18.69
CA SER A 363 -3.80 -4.11 -18.82
C SER A 363 -4.19 -5.28 -19.71
N LEU A 364 -5.18 -6.05 -19.26
CA LEU A 364 -5.74 -7.16 -20.03
C LEU A 364 -7.26 -7.28 -19.84
N GLY A 365 -7.93 -7.95 -20.78
CA GLY A 365 -9.39 -8.04 -20.80
C GLY A 365 -10.04 -6.68 -21.09
N TYR A 366 -10.87 -6.18 -20.18
CA TYR A 366 -11.55 -4.87 -20.25
C TYR A 366 -10.91 -3.85 -19.29
N ALA A 367 -9.79 -4.18 -18.68
CA ALA A 367 -9.16 -3.35 -17.64
C ALA A 367 -8.72 -1.99 -18.16
N GLN A 368 -8.79 -0.99 -17.27
CA GLN A 368 -8.34 0.37 -17.53
C GLN A 368 -7.23 0.73 -16.54
N ASN A 369 -6.06 1.06 -17.05
CA ASN A 369 -4.91 1.45 -16.24
C ASN A 369 -4.47 2.87 -16.62
N ALA A 370 -4.43 3.74 -15.63
CA ALA A 370 -4.01 5.11 -15.78
C ALA A 370 -2.80 5.40 -14.89
N TYR A 371 -1.78 6.04 -15.47
CA TYR A 371 -0.68 6.65 -14.73
C TYR A 371 -0.89 8.15 -14.64
N ARG A 372 -0.80 8.72 -13.43
CA ARG A 372 -0.87 10.17 -13.20
C ARG A 372 0.34 10.64 -12.40
N GLY A 373 1.21 11.42 -13.00
CA GLY A 373 2.45 11.89 -12.40
C GLY A 373 2.48 13.41 -12.22
N LEU A 374 2.80 13.87 -11.00
CA LEU A 374 3.11 15.28 -10.72
C LEU A 374 4.59 15.41 -10.36
N VAL A 375 5.31 16.23 -11.14
CA VAL A 375 6.64 16.72 -10.78
C VAL A 375 6.58 18.23 -10.64
N LYS A 376 6.78 18.73 -9.43
CA LYS A 376 6.76 20.17 -9.13
C LYS A 376 8.10 20.62 -8.60
N ILE A 377 8.77 21.49 -9.33
CA ILE A 377 10.05 22.08 -8.94
C ILE A 377 9.82 23.54 -8.60
N LEU A 378 9.98 23.89 -7.31
CA LEU A 378 9.75 25.23 -6.82
C LEU A 378 10.91 26.18 -7.17
N PRO A 379 10.70 27.51 -7.12
CA PRO A 379 11.71 28.50 -7.49
C PRO A 379 13.04 28.36 -6.72
N GLY A 380 13.01 27.91 -5.46
CA GLY A 380 14.21 27.71 -4.61
C GLY A 380 15.01 26.45 -4.92
N ALA A 381 14.45 25.47 -5.64
CA ALA A 381 15.04 24.17 -5.88
C ALA A 381 16.09 24.19 -7.03
N ALA A 382 17.18 24.94 -6.82
CA ALA A 382 18.26 25.04 -7.80
C ALA A 382 18.96 23.68 -7.97
N GLY A 383 19.29 23.32 -9.22
CA GLY A 383 19.98 22.07 -9.54
C GLY A 383 19.11 20.81 -9.38
N ALA A 384 17.79 20.95 -9.18
CA ALA A 384 16.87 19.83 -9.08
C ALA A 384 16.85 19.00 -10.37
N ARG A 385 16.75 17.67 -10.22
CA ARG A 385 16.70 16.70 -11.34
C ARG A 385 15.55 15.74 -11.15
N ASN A 386 14.81 15.49 -12.24
CA ASN A 386 13.81 14.45 -12.29
C ASN A 386 14.02 13.57 -13.52
N PHE A 387 13.87 12.27 -13.35
CA PHE A 387 13.70 11.30 -14.41
C PHE A 387 12.39 10.55 -14.19
N SER A 388 11.52 10.51 -15.22
CA SER A 388 10.23 9.81 -15.18
C SER A 388 10.10 8.92 -16.41
N GLN A 389 9.84 7.63 -16.18
CA GLN A 389 9.54 6.66 -17.22
C GLN A 389 8.23 5.95 -16.90
N CYS A 390 7.28 6.00 -17.83
CA CYS A 390 5.94 5.43 -17.69
C CYS A 390 5.64 4.54 -18.88
N ASP A 391 5.75 3.22 -18.70
CA ASP A 391 5.53 2.26 -19.78
C ASP A 391 4.25 1.48 -19.51
N SER A 392 3.47 1.25 -20.56
CA SER A 392 2.24 0.48 -20.53
C SER A 392 2.30 -0.69 -21.51
N LEU A 393 1.87 -1.86 -21.06
CA LEU A 393 1.77 -3.07 -21.85
C LEU A 393 0.31 -3.52 -21.95
N LEU A 394 -0.20 -3.65 -23.16
CA LEU A 394 -1.55 -4.08 -23.45
C LEU A 394 -1.57 -5.53 -23.91
N ILE A 395 -2.47 -6.32 -23.34
CA ILE A 395 -2.71 -7.72 -23.69
C ILE A 395 -4.17 -7.86 -24.11
N GLY A 396 -4.41 -8.10 -25.38
CA GLY A 396 -5.76 -8.10 -25.97
C GLY A 396 -6.15 -6.78 -26.63
N SER A 397 -7.45 -6.60 -26.91
CA SER A 397 -7.97 -5.48 -27.73
C SER A 397 -8.84 -4.49 -26.97
N ASP A 398 -9.43 -4.89 -25.84
CA ASP A 398 -10.50 -4.14 -25.17
C ASP A 398 -10.02 -3.43 -23.89
N CYS A 399 -8.76 -3.64 -23.50
CA CYS A 399 -8.13 -2.95 -22.38
C CYS A 399 -7.56 -1.60 -22.78
N GLY A 400 -7.36 -0.71 -21.78
CA GLY A 400 -6.85 0.63 -21.98
C GLY A 400 -5.64 0.98 -21.11
N ALA A 401 -4.80 1.90 -21.63
CA ALA A 401 -3.73 2.52 -20.89
C ALA A 401 -3.76 4.04 -21.13
N HIS A 402 -3.65 4.79 -20.03
CA HIS A 402 -3.76 6.26 -20.05
C HIS A 402 -2.60 6.87 -19.27
N THR A 403 -2.08 8.00 -19.73
CA THR A 403 -0.96 8.69 -19.08
C THR A 403 -1.26 10.17 -18.95
N PHE A 404 -1.20 10.70 -17.71
CA PHE A 404 -1.49 12.08 -17.37
C PHE A 404 -0.30 12.73 -16.66
N PRO A 405 0.77 13.12 -17.39
CA PRO A 405 1.90 13.81 -16.81
C PRO A 405 1.57 15.27 -16.50
N TYR A 406 2.00 15.74 -15.33
CA TYR A 406 1.88 17.13 -14.93
C TYR A 406 3.24 17.63 -14.43
N LEU A 407 3.89 18.48 -15.23
CA LEU A 407 5.22 19.00 -14.97
C LEU A 407 5.16 20.51 -14.71
N MET A 408 5.54 20.94 -13.50
CA MET A 408 5.61 22.35 -13.09
C MET A 408 7.05 22.71 -12.74
N VAL A 409 7.80 23.26 -13.67
CA VAL A 409 9.21 23.61 -13.48
C VAL A 409 9.35 25.13 -13.33
N GLN A 410 9.67 25.57 -12.12
CA GLN A 410 9.77 27.00 -11.77
C GLN A 410 11.22 27.45 -11.50
N ASN A 411 12.21 26.58 -11.69
CA ASN A 411 13.64 26.93 -11.55
C ASN A 411 14.38 26.66 -12.86
N PRO A 412 15.11 27.65 -13.43
CA PRO A 412 15.77 27.51 -14.74
C PRO A 412 16.98 26.56 -14.73
N THR A 413 17.52 26.18 -13.57
CA THR A 413 18.64 25.25 -13.48
C THR A 413 18.19 23.80 -13.34
N ALA A 414 16.88 23.54 -13.29
CA ALA A 414 16.34 22.22 -13.17
C ALA A 414 16.48 21.41 -14.48
N GLN A 415 16.62 20.10 -14.34
CA GLN A 415 16.63 19.16 -15.44
C GLN A 415 15.49 18.16 -15.23
N VAL A 416 14.59 18.05 -16.22
CA VAL A 416 13.44 17.15 -16.15
C VAL A 416 13.37 16.33 -17.43
N GLU A 417 13.36 15.02 -17.28
CA GLU A 417 13.21 14.05 -18.35
C GLU A 417 11.93 13.25 -18.11
N HIS A 418 11.11 13.12 -19.15
CA HIS A 418 9.88 12.33 -19.09
C HIS A 418 9.74 11.50 -20.37
N GLU A 419 9.62 10.19 -20.18
CA GLU A 419 9.37 9.22 -21.24
C GLU A 419 8.07 8.47 -20.96
N ALA A 420 7.27 8.22 -21.98
CA ALA A 420 6.08 7.41 -21.89
C ALA A 420 5.96 6.53 -23.13
N THR A 421 5.78 5.23 -22.90
CA THR A 421 5.57 4.26 -23.98
C THR A 421 4.31 3.44 -23.74
N THR A 422 3.63 3.08 -24.82
CA THR A 422 2.52 2.11 -24.77
C THR A 422 2.75 1.10 -25.88
N ALA A 423 2.81 -0.16 -25.52
CA ALA A 423 3.03 -1.26 -26.46
C ALA A 423 1.93 -2.32 -26.26
N LYS A 424 1.55 -2.98 -27.35
CA LYS A 424 0.78 -4.21 -27.32
C LYS A 424 1.76 -5.37 -27.47
N ILE A 425 1.54 -6.48 -26.77
CA ILE A 425 2.32 -7.70 -27.03
C ILE A 425 2.10 -8.11 -28.48
N GLY A 426 3.17 -8.17 -29.24
CA GLY A 426 3.12 -8.53 -30.65
C GLY A 426 2.96 -10.04 -30.86
N GLU A 427 2.08 -10.43 -31.78
CA GLU A 427 1.92 -11.83 -32.18
C GLU A 427 3.23 -12.46 -32.62
N ASP A 428 4.12 -11.69 -33.28
CA ASP A 428 5.44 -12.15 -33.67
C ASP A 428 6.35 -12.50 -32.48
N GLN A 429 6.25 -11.77 -31.38
CA GLN A 429 7.01 -12.05 -30.15
C GLN A 429 6.52 -13.35 -29.50
N ILE A 430 5.22 -13.51 -29.40
CA ILE A 430 4.58 -14.74 -28.88
C ILE A 430 4.99 -15.92 -29.78
N PHE A 431 4.80 -15.79 -31.10
CA PHE A 431 5.16 -16.81 -32.06
C PHE A 431 6.65 -17.21 -31.96
N TYR A 432 7.55 -16.24 -31.82
CA TYR A 432 8.98 -16.51 -31.64
C TYR A 432 9.28 -17.34 -30.38
N CYS A 433 8.58 -17.09 -29.27
CA CYS A 433 8.70 -17.87 -28.04
C CYS A 433 8.11 -19.29 -28.24
N MET A 434 6.95 -19.40 -28.89
CA MET A 434 6.30 -20.70 -29.18
C MET A 434 7.17 -21.59 -30.08
N GLN A 435 7.89 -21.02 -31.06
CA GLN A 435 8.84 -21.76 -31.89
C GLN A 435 9.99 -22.37 -31.07
N ARG A 436 10.21 -21.95 -29.85
CA ARG A 436 11.18 -22.49 -28.88
C ARG A 436 10.59 -23.44 -27.86
N GLY A 437 9.33 -23.85 -28.07
CA GLY A 437 8.63 -24.84 -27.26
C GLY A 437 7.90 -24.31 -26.03
N LEU A 438 7.77 -22.98 -25.90
CA LEU A 438 6.94 -22.38 -24.85
C LEU A 438 5.46 -22.47 -25.27
N SER A 439 4.57 -22.61 -24.29
CA SER A 439 3.15 -22.38 -24.51
C SER A 439 2.90 -20.88 -24.74
N GLU A 440 1.74 -20.52 -25.28
CA GLU A 440 1.39 -19.10 -25.45
C GLU A 440 1.32 -18.37 -24.11
N GLU A 441 0.76 -19.00 -23.08
CA GLU A 441 0.73 -18.48 -21.70
C GLU A 441 2.13 -18.27 -21.12
N ASP A 442 3.03 -19.24 -21.27
CA ASP A 442 4.42 -19.12 -20.84
C ASP A 442 5.16 -17.99 -21.57
N ALA A 443 4.86 -17.80 -22.87
CA ALA A 443 5.44 -16.72 -23.67
C ALA A 443 5.00 -15.35 -23.16
N VAL A 444 3.69 -15.17 -22.87
CA VAL A 444 3.14 -13.93 -22.29
C VAL A 444 3.74 -13.69 -20.92
N SER A 445 3.79 -14.71 -20.05
CA SER A 445 4.38 -14.61 -18.71
C SER A 445 5.86 -14.21 -18.76
N LEU A 446 6.65 -14.79 -19.67
CA LEU A 446 8.04 -14.44 -19.87
C LEU A 446 8.23 -12.98 -20.29
N ILE A 447 7.42 -12.49 -21.22
CA ILE A 447 7.47 -11.11 -21.70
C ILE A 447 7.12 -10.14 -20.57
N VAL A 448 6.04 -10.42 -19.81
CA VAL A 448 5.59 -9.59 -18.70
C VAL A 448 6.60 -9.56 -17.55
N ASN A 449 7.18 -10.71 -17.19
CA ASN A 449 8.25 -10.78 -16.18
C ASN A 449 9.48 -9.97 -16.61
N GLY A 450 9.85 -10.04 -17.89
CA GLY A 450 10.92 -9.21 -18.47
C GLY A 450 10.61 -7.71 -18.39
N PHE A 451 9.36 -7.32 -18.65
CA PHE A 451 8.89 -5.94 -18.56
C PHE A 451 8.93 -5.39 -17.12
N CYS A 452 8.61 -6.22 -16.12
CA CYS A 452 8.58 -5.85 -14.71
C CYS A 452 9.94 -5.98 -13.99
N LYS A 453 10.94 -6.62 -14.61
CA LYS A 453 12.21 -7.02 -13.98
C LYS A 453 12.88 -5.90 -13.18
N GLN A 454 12.91 -4.68 -13.73
CA GLN A 454 13.55 -3.53 -13.09
C GLN A 454 12.91 -3.20 -11.73
N ILE A 455 11.57 -3.31 -11.63
CA ILE A 455 10.85 -3.02 -10.40
C ILE A 455 11.09 -4.12 -9.36
N PHE A 456 11.08 -5.40 -9.79
CA PHE A 456 11.31 -6.52 -8.88
C PHE A 456 12.69 -6.50 -8.24
N GLN A 457 13.69 -5.91 -8.90
CA GLN A 457 15.04 -5.75 -8.34
C GLN A 457 15.10 -4.74 -7.17
N GLU A 458 14.09 -3.87 -7.02
CA GLU A 458 14.00 -2.91 -5.91
C GLU A 458 13.31 -3.50 -4.68
N LEU A 459 12.64 -4.65 -4.81
CA LEU A 459 12.01 -5.37 -3.71
C LEU A 459 13.04 -6.24 -2.95
N PRO A 460 12.86 -6.46 -1.65
CA PRO A 460 13.52 -7.55 -0.94
C PRO A 460 13.26 -8.89 -1.65
N MET A 461 14.26 -9.81 -1.62
CA MET A 461 14.25 -11.02 -2.45
C MET A 461 13.00 -11.88 -2.26
N GLU A 462 12.55 -12.08 -1.03
CA GLU A 462 11.38 -12.88 -0.70
C GLU A 462 10.11 -12.31 -1.34
N PHE A 463 9.98 -10.99 -1.33
CA PHE A 463 8.83 -10.28 -1.88
C PHE A 463 8.90 -10.13 -3.40
N ALA A 464 10.10 -10.09 -3.97
CA ALA A 464 10.28 -10.14 -5.42
C ALA A 464 9.77 -11.47 -5.98
N VAL A 465 10.06 -12.60 -5.30
CA VAL A 465 9.55 -13.93 -5.68
C VAL A 465 8.02 -14.00 -5.54
N GLU A 466 7.47 -13.47 -4.45
CA GLU A 466 6.01 -13.40 -4.25
C GLU A 466 5.34 -12.56 -5.33
N ALA A 467 5.87 -11.37 -5.61
CA ALA A 467 5.35 -10.48 -6.64
C ALA A 467 5.37 -11.12 -8.04
N GLN A 468 6.46 -11.81 -8.41
CA GLN A 468 6.54 -12.55 -9.66
C GLN A 468 5.47 -13.64 -9.74
N ARG A 469 5.34 -14.44 -8.69
CA ARG A 469 4.32 -15.51 -8.62
C ARG A 469 2.90 -14.96 -8.71
N LEU A 470 2.61 -13.85 -8.04
CA LEU A 470 1.29 -13.20 -8.11
C LEU A 470 0.98 -12.74 -9.53
N ILE A 471 1.94 -12.16 -10.24
CA ILE A 471 1.75 -11.73 -11.63
C ILE A 471 1.54 -12.94 -12.54
N GLU A 472 2.32 -14.01 -12.41
CA GLU A 472 2.14 -15.25 -13.16
C GLU A 472 0.74 -15.82 -12.97
N LEU A 473 0.27 -15.96 -11.74
CA LEU A 473 -1.09 -16.44 -11.41
C LEU A 473 -2.20 -15.55 -12.00
N LYS A 474 -1.98 -14.24 -12.10
CA LYS A 474 -2.96 -13.32 -12.69
C LYS A 474 -2.97 -13.36 -14.22
N LEU A 475 -1.92 -13.86 -14.85
CA LEU A 475 -1.82 -14.02 -16.30
C LEU A 475 -2.36 -15.37 -16.78
N GLU A 476 -2.50 -16.36 -15.89
CA GLU A 476 -3.12 -17.66 -16.23
C GLU A 476 -4.54 -17.45 -16.77
N GLY A 477 -4.86 -18.12 -17.89
CA GLY A 477 -6.14 -17.96 -18.59
C GLY A 477 -6.33 -16.61 -19.30
N SER A 478 -5.28 -15.80 -19.45
CA SER A 478 -5.36 -14.51 -20.14
C SER A 478 -5.26 -14.60 -21.66
N VAL A 479 -4.94 -15.78 -22.17
CA VAL A 479 -4.77 -16.09 -23.59
C VAL A 479 -5.78 -17.17 -23.95
N GLY A 480 -6.88 -16.77 -24.60
CA GLY A 480 -7.94 -17.68 -25.03
C GLY A 480 -8.98 -16.93 -25.85
#